data_2188b4069ae56019d286490df642b0f6
#
_entry.id   2188b4069ae56019d286490df642b0f6
#
_cell.length_a   1.000
_cell.length_b   1.000
_cell.length_c   1.000
_cell.angle_alpha   90.00
_cell.angle_beta   90.00
_cell.angle_gamma   90.00
#
_symmetry.space_group_name_H-M   'P 1'
#
loop_
_entity.id
_entity.type
_entity.pdbx_description
1 polymer ?
#
loop_
_entity_poly.entity_id
_entity_poly.type
_entity_poly.pdbx_seq_one_letter_code
_entity_poly.pdbx_strand_id
1 'polypeptide(L)'
;MTSYSFPTLNKEFRKFESLKIWKELKHNNNDHNNSVLPWYLAVSINRMPAKYLISKFISCNITDLGLASEEELWEEHRSLTERFLETWKGVRSGKVDIISNLAWQKTSLMDLNVELVKRMLAHCNFCRWNCQVDRSAQAIEAGPGEKMTKKHGTCQLESTSKVSNYFHHRGEELIFRGIMGSGTIFFTSCNMRCSFCQNGDISTDKDNGIPITPNLLALMIWQLRMEGCHNTNWVGGDPTIHLHTIVQAISILNSLKMPNINKSKNKDEKDLNHIKAVKADNNYLSTWYMSSDYAFYQKRLFNSPQLWNSNFFMSRETMSILRSLMDAWLPDFKFGPGKCALDLSRTPWYWDTVTSNLRLIHEWGEDFVVRHLIMPNHVECCTKPVLDWIARNMPEVPINIMDQYYPDNLCDSSSPKYRERYNEISRSPTEEEIIRSYRYAKDLGLNYETLSFEKSALGLNI
;
A
#
# COMPACT_ATOMS: atom_id res chain seq x y z
N MET A 1 1.16 12.49 25.78
CA MET A 1 1.60 11.11 25.52
C MET A 1 1.12 10.25 26.68
N THR A 2 -0.10 9.79 26.63
CA THR A 2 -0.67 8.86 27.63
C THR A 2 -0.61 7.47 26.99
N SER A 3 0.26 6.63 27.54
CA SER A 3 0.41 5.23 27.17
C SER A 3 -0.84 4.46 27.61
N TYR A 4 -1.74 4.17 26.69
CA TYR A 4 -2.75 3.15 26.93
C TYR A 4 -2.06 1.78 26.90
N SER A 5 -1.96 1.16 28.10
CA SER A 5 -1.53 -0.22 28.25
C SER A 5 -2.65 -1.13 27.76
N PHE A 6 -2.49 -1.69 26.55
CA PHE A 6 -3.31 -2.82 26.12
C PHE A 6 -3.11 -4.00 27.11
N PRO A 7 -4.18 -4.76 27.43
CA PRO A 7 -4.03 -5.97 28.20
C PRO A 7 -3.01 -6.88 27.52
N THR A 8 -2.05 -7.34 28.30
CA THR A 8 -0.99 -8.25 27.86
C THR A 8 -1.58 -9.62 27.53
N LEU A 9 -2.21 -9.74 26.37
CA LEU A 9 -2.48 -11.03 25.75
C LEU A 9 -1.13 -11.61 25.34
N ASN A 10 -0.79 -12.65 26.04
CA ASN A 10 0.34 -13.54 25.98
C ASN A 10 1.28 -13.35 24.79
N LYS A 11 2.35 -12.57 24.95
CA LYS A 11 3.40 -12.34 23.95
C LYS A 11 3.97 -13.65 23.37
N GLU A 12 3.92 -14.73 24.16
CA GLU A 12 4.39 -16.06 23.77
C GLU A 12 3.43 -16.75 22.81
N PHE A 13 2.11 -16.61 22.99
CA PHE A 13 1.11 -17.21 22.11
C PHE A 13 1.17 -16.58 20.67
N ARG A 14 1.28 -15.25 20.59
CA ARG A 14 1.44 -14.54 19.31
C ARG A 14 2.75 -14.88 18.61
N LYS A 15 3.81 -15.12 19.37
CA LYS A 15 5.10 -15.58 18.83
C LYS A 15 5.03 -17.02 18.33
N PHE A 16 4.22 -17.84 18.99
CA PHE A 16 4.01 -19.25 18.64
C PHE A 16 3.14 -19.41 17.37
N GLU A 17 2.07 -18.64 17.25
CA GLU A 17 1.20 -18.61 16.06
C GLU A 17 1.97 -18.08 14.83
N SER A 18 2.70 -16.99 14.97
CA SER A 18 3.53 -16.49 13.87
C SER A 18 4.61 -17.50 13.45
N LEU A 19 5.23 -18.22 14.40
CA LEU A 19 6.18 -19.29 14.12
C LEU A 19 5.52 -20.52 13.49
N LYS A 20 4.26 -20.84 13.84
CA LYS A 20 3.51 -21.95 13.27
C LYS A 20 3.17 -21.66 11.81
N ILE A 21 2.61 -20.50 11.51
CA ILE A 21 2.33 -20.05 10.14
C ILE A 21 3.63 -20.03 9.30
N TRP A 22 4.73 -19.52 9.85
CA TRP A 22 6.03 -19.54 9.19
C TRP A 22 6.60 -20.95 8.99
N LYS A 23 6.37 -21.87 9.93
CA LYS A 23 6.76 -23.27 9.76
C LYS A 23 5.91 -23.96 8.71
N GLU A 24 4.61 -23.72 8.69
CA GLU A 24 3.70 -24.23 7.66
C GLU A 24 4.05 -23.71 6.27
N LEU A 25 4.37 -22.41 6.15
CA LEU A 25 4.88 -21.82 4.91
C LEU A 25 6.24 -22.37 4.46
N LYS A 26 7.11 -22.79 5.40
CA LYS A 26 8.40 -23.43 5.09
C LYS A 26 8.30 -24.93 4.78
N HIS A 27 7.36 -25.64 5.39
CA HIS A 27 7.25 -27.11 5.28
C HIS A 27 6.31 -27.58 4.16
N ASN A 28 5.32 -26.78 3.76
CA ASN A 28 4.46 -27.12 2.62
C ASN A 28 5.15 -26.80 1.29
N ASN A 29 6.21 -27.54 1.00
CA ASN A 29 6.93 -27.44 -0.27
C ASN A 29 6.10 -27.85 -1.50
N ASN A 30 4.88 -28.37 -1.34
CA ASN A 30 4.07 -28.91 -2.43
C ASN A 30 2.64 -28.35 -2.54
N ASP A 31 2.17 -27.50 -1.60
CA ASP A 31 0.79 -26.97 -1.60
C ASP A 31 0.72 -25.45 -1.66
N HIS A 32 1.31 -24.87 -2.71
CA HIS A 32 1.16 -23.43 -2.99
C HIS A 32 -0.28 -23.03 -3.38
N ASN A 33 -1.13 -24.00 -3.71
CA ASN A 33 -2.52 -23.75 -4.14
C ASN A 33 -3.48 -23.45 -2.99
N ASN A 34 -3.11 -23.70 -1.73
CA ASN A 34 -3.96 -23.47 -0.55
C ASN A 34 -3.61 -22.21 0.25
N SER A 35 -2.64 -21.41 -0.19
CA SER A 35 -2.31 -20.16 0.46
C SER A 35 -3.27 -19.04 0.02
N VAL A 36 -3.68 -18.20 0.97
CA VAL A 36 -4.58 -17.08 0.74
C VAL A 36 -3.96 -16.00 -0.18
N LEU A 37 -2.63 -15.83 -0.16
CA LEU A 37 -1.88 -14.86 -0.98
C LEU A 37 -0.62 -15.54 -1.56
N PRO A 38 -0.77 -16.45 -2.52
CA PRO A 38 0.32 -17.34 -2.95
C PRO A 38 1.46 -16.61 -3.65
N TRP A 39 1.17 -15.60 -4.48
CA TRP A 39 2.18 -14.81 -5.15
C TRP A 39 2.98 -13.95 -4.16
N TYR A 40 2.27 -13.15 -3.36
CA TYR A 40 2.87 -12.26 -2.38
C TYR A 40 3.81 -13.02 -1.42
N LEU A 41 3.37 -14.17 -0.89
CA LEU A 41 4.17 -14.98 0.01
C LEU A 41 5.42 -15.55 -0.68
N ALA A 42 5.30 -16.00 -1.92
CA ALA A 42 6.44 -16.48 -2.68
C ALA A 42 7.50 -15.38 -2.94
N VAL A 43 7.05 -14.14 -3.21
CA VAL A 43 7.94 -12.98 -3.34
C VAL A 43 8.58 -12.61 -2.00
N SER A 44 7.81 -12.63 -0.91
CA SER A 44 8.29 -12.23 0.41
C SER A 44 9.45 -13.08 0.93
N ILE A 45 9.47 -14.36 0.58
CA ILE A 45 10.55 -15.32 0.90
C ILE A 45 11.56 -15.49 -0.22
N ASN A 46 11.59 -14.61 -1.21
CA ASN A 46 12.50 -14.60 -2.36
C ASN A 46 12.44 -15.87 -3.25
N ARG A 47 11.33 -16.58 -3.29
CA ARG A 47 11.12 -17.68 -4.26
C ARG A 47 10.72 -17.18 -5.63
N MET A 48 10.03 -16.04 -5.68
CA MET A 48 9.59 -15.40 -6.91
C MET A 48 10.09 -13.95 -6.97
N PRO A 49 10.35 -13.40 -8.15
CA PRO A 49 10.67 -12.00 -8.33
C PRO A 49 9.43 -11.13 -8.10
N ALA A 50 9.58 -9.99 -7.44
CA ALA A 50 8.51 -8.99 -7.37
C ALA A 50 8.12 -8.52 -8.77
N LYS A 51 6.87 -8.11 -8.96
CA LYS A 51 6.32 -7.68 -10.26
C LYS A 51 7.13 -6.56 -10.91
N TYR A 52 7.64 -5.61 -10.11
CA TYR A 52 8.47 -4.53 -10.66
C TYR A 52 9.77 -5.02 -11.33
N LEU A 53 10.31 -6.17 -10.89
CA LEU A 53 11.44 -6.81 -11.57
C LEU A 53 11.02 -7.36 -12.93
N ILE A 54 9.85 -8.00 -13.00
CA ILE A 54 9.30 -8.48 -14.28
C ILE A 54 9.08 -7.30 -15.23
N SER A 55 8.53 -6.18 -14.76
CA SER A 55 8.29 -4.98 -15.57
C SER A 55 9.57 -4.43 -16.23
N LYS A 56 10.73 -4.55 -15.57
CA LYS A 56 12.03 -4.16 -16.12
C LYS A 56 12.52 -5.09 -17.26
N PHE A 57 11.95 -6.29 -17.37
CA PHE A 57 12.25 -7.25 -18.44
C PHE A 57 11.43 -7.03 -19.71
N ILE A 58 10.26 -6.41 -19.57
CA ILE A 58 9.37 -6.20 -20.69
C ILE A 58 9.90 -5.02 -21.52
N SER A 59 10.49 -5.31 -22.68
CA SER A 59 11.06 -4.31 -23.57
C SER A 59 9.99 -3.40 -24.13
N CYS A 60 10.19 -2.09 -24.07
CA CYS A 60 9.37 -1.07 -24.70
C CYS A 60 9.88 -0.78 -26.13
N ASN A 61 8.96 -0.65 -27.08
CA ASN A 61 9.30 -0.39 -28.49
C ASN A 61 9.57 1.10 -28.75
N ILE A 62 9.09 1.99 -27.86
CA ILE A 62 9.34 3.43 -27.96
C ILE A 62 10.74 3.72 -27.44
N THR A 63 11.61 4.25 -28.28
CA THR A 63 13.00 4.54 -27.93
C THR A 63 13.18 5.82 -27.14
N ASP A 64 12.35 6.83 -27.41
CA ASP A 64 12.35 8.12 -26.70
C ASP A 64 10.95 8.41 -26.17
N LEU A 65 10.72 8.03 -24.90
CA LEU A 65 9.46 8.21 -24.22
C LEU A 65 9.10 9.69 -24.02
N GLY A 66 10.11 10.57 -23.95
CA GLY A 66 9.89 12.00 -23.75
C GLY A 66 9.28 12.70 -24.97
N LEU A 67 9.53 12.20 -26.17
CA LEU A 67 9.01 12.75 -27.43
C LEU A 67 7.68 12.16 -27.86
N ALA A 68 7.32 10.97 -27.33
CA ALA A 68 6.05 10.33 -27.68
C ALA A 68 4.85 11.10 -27.11
N SER A 69 3.75 11.09 -27.84
CA SER A 69 2.46 11.61 -27.35
C SER A 69 1.92 10.75 -26.20
N GLU A 70 1.05 11.31 -25.40
CA GLU A 70 0.45 10.56 -24.28
C GLU A 70 -0.41 9.40 -24.78
N GLU A 71 -1.08 9.56 -25.93
CA GLU A 71 -1.88 8.52 -26.55
C GLU A 71 -1.01 7.33 -26.99
N GLU A 72 0.13 7.59 -27.64
CA GLU A 72 1.12 6.56 -28.01
C GLU A 72 1.67 5.83 -26.78
N LEU A 73 1.99 6.57 -25.72
CA LEU A 73 2.47 5.97 -24.46
C LEU A 73 1.42 5.04 -23.84
N TRP A 74 0.14 5.43 -23.80
CA TRP A 74 -0.94 4.59 -23.27
C TRP A 74 -1.26 3.40 -24.16
N GLU A 75 -1.14 3.52 -25.47
CA GLU A 75 -1.29 2.39 -26.40
C GLU A 75 -0.19 1.36 -26.20
N GLU A 76 1.07 1.80 -26.17
CA GLU A 76 2.20 0.92 -25.88
C GLU A 76 2.05 0.29 -24.48
N HIS A 77 1.60 1.05 -23.47
CA HIS A 77 1.36 0.53 -22.13
C HIS A 77 0.36 -0.62 -22.11
N ARG A 78 -0.73 -0.53 -22.89
CA ARG A 78 -1.72 -1.63 -23.02
C ARG A 78 -1.05 -2.88 -23.61
N SER A 79 -0.32 -2.72 -24.70
CA SER A 79 0.40 -3.82 -25.36
C SER A 79 1.42 -4.48 -24.44
N LEU A 80 2.24 -3.65 -23.74
CA LEU A 80 3.26 -4.16 -22.82
C LEU A 80 2.66 -4.81 -21.58
N THR A 81 1.49 -4.35 -21.12
CA THR A 81 0.78 -4.97 -20.01
C THR A 81 0.33 -6.39 -20.36
N GLU A 82 -0.13 -6.66 -21.57
CA GLU A 82 -0.46 -8.00 -22.03
C GLU A 82 0.77 -8.93 -22.00
N ARG A 83 1.90 -8.46 -22.55
CA ARG A 83 3.17 -9.20 -22.51
C ARG A 83 3.68 -9.43 -21.08
N PHE A 84 3.51 -8.44 -20.22
CA PHE A 84 3.82 -8.57 -18.79
C PHE A 84 2.97 -9.68 -18.14
N LEU A 85 1.67 -9.73 -18.42
CA LEU A 85 0.78 -10.73 -17.84
C LEU A 85 1.12 -12.16 -18.30
N GLU A 86 1.47 -12.32 -19.56
CA GLU A 86 1.95 -13.61 -20.11
C GLU A 86 3.23 -14.05 -19.39
N THR A 87 4.19 -13.12 -19.28
CA THR A 87 5.46 -13.38 -18.59
C THR A 87 5.23 -13.70 -17.12
N TRP A 88 4.40 -12.90 -16.41
CA TRP A 88 4.07 -13.13 -15.01
C TRP A 88 3.39 -14.50 -14.78
N LYS A 89 2.45 -14.89 -15.65
CA LYS A 89 1.84 -16.25 -15.60
C LYS A 89 2.89 -17.34 -15.82
N GLY A 90 3.82 -17.10 -16.75
CA GLY A 90 4.93 -18.01 -17.01
C GLY A 90 5.88 -18.18 -15.81
N VAL A 91 6.23 -17.06 -15.17
CA VAL A 91 7.04 -17.04 -13.94
C VAL A 91 6.29 -17.74 -12.79
N ARG A 92 5.03 -17.40 -12.57
CA ARG A 92 4.18 -17.97 -11.52
C ARG A 92 4.02 -19.49 -11.64
N SER A 93 3.97 -20.01 -12.88
CA SER A 93 3.88 -21.44 -13.17
C SER A 93 5.24 -22.15 -13.26
N GLY A 94 6.36 -21.45 -13.05
CA GLY A 94 7.70 -22.00 -13.17
C GLY A 94 8.17 -22.29 -14.60
N LYS A 95 7.40 -21.88 -15.61
CA LYS A 95 7.76 -22.06 -17.04
C LYS A 95 8.78 -21.05 -17.53
N VAL A 96 8.88 -19.90 -16.88
CA VAL A 96 9.77 -18.79 -17.24
C VAL A 96 10.65 -18.46 -16.04
N ASP A 97 11.96 -18.59 -16.21
CA ASP A 97 12.95 -18.16 -15.23
C ASP A 97 13.62 -16.86 -15.71
N ILE A 98 13.11 -15.74 -15.19
CA ILE A 98 13.69 -14.43 -15.52
C ILE A 98 14.96 -14.15 -14.72
N ILE A 99 15.19 -14.80 -13.58
CA ILE A 99 16.33 -14.55 -12.71
C ILE A 99 17.62 -15.07 -13.35
N SER A 100 17.58 -16.27 -13.93
CA SER A 100 18.74 -16.86 -14.59
C SER A 100 19.10 -16.13 -15.89
N ASN A 101 18.13 -15.57 -16.60
CA ASN A 101 18.27 -14.95 -17.90
C ASN A 101 18.18 -13.40 -17.86
N LEU A 102 18.67 -12.78 -16.79
CA LEU A 102 18.59 -11.34 -16.55
C LEU A 102 19.28 -10.52 -17.65
N ALA A 103 18.49 -9.95 -18.54
CA ALA A 103 18.91 -8.89 -19.47
C ALA A 103 18.04 -7.65 -19.22
N TRP A 104 18.59 -6.64 -18.55
CA TRP A 104 17.89 -5.36 -18.38
C TRP A 104 17.66 -4.72 -19.75
N GLN A 105 16.43 -4.33 -20.01
CA GLN A 105 16.08 -3.63 -21.23
C GLN A 105 16.60 -2.20 -21.22
N LYS A 106 16.98 -1.66 -22.37
CA LYS A 106 17.38 -0.25 -22.53
C LYS A 106 16.22 0.67 -22.17
N THR A 107 15.02 0.32 -22.63
CA THR A 107 13.74 0.97 -22.29
C THR A 107 12.75 -0.15 -22.00
N SER A 108 12.04 -0.06 -20.89
CA SER A 108 11.16 -1.12 -20.37
C SER A 108 9.76 -0.61 -20.04
N LEU A 109 8.84 -1.52 -19.73
CA LEU A 109 7.53 -1.16 -19.15
C LEU A 109 7.67 -0.33 -17.87
N MET A 110 8.72 -0.57 -17.06
CA MET A 110 8.98 0.25 -15.88
C MET A 110 9.30 1.69 -16.26
N ASP A 111 10.12 1.92 -17.29
CA ASP A 111 10.48 3.27 -17.75
C ASP A 111 9.26 3.97 -18.35
N LEU A 112 8.42 3.23 -19.07
CA LEU A 112 7.14 3.73 -19.58
C LEU A 112 6.20 4.14 -18.44
N ASN A 113 6.09 3.35 -17.37
CA ASN A 113 5.32 3.71 -16.17
C ASN A 113 5.82 5.01 -15.53
N VAL A 114 7.15 5.19 -15.45
CA VAL A 114 7.76 6.43 -14.94
C VAL A 114 7.36 7.65 -15.78
N GLU A 115 7.42 7.54 -17.11
CA GLU A 115 7.02 8.66 -17.98
C GLU A 115 5.52 8.93 -17.89
N LEU A 116 4.67 7.88 -17.88
CA LEU A 116 3.23 8.05 -17.75
C LEU A 116 2.83 8.77 -16.47
N VAL A 117 3.37 8.39 -15.30
CA VAL A 117 3.03 9.07 -14.03
C VAL A 117 3.52 10.52 -14.02
N LYS A 118 4.58 10.84 -14.74
CA LYS A 118 5.05 12.21 -14.92
C LYS A 118 4.06 13.03 -15.76
N ARG A 119 3.53 12.45 -16.87
CA ARG A 119 2.47 13.08 -17.68
C ARG A 119 1.21 13.28 -16.84
N MET A 120 0.75 12.25 -16.13
CA MET A 120 -0.40 12.30 -15.24
C MET A 120 -0.26 13.38 -14.15
N LEU A 121 0.95 13.74 -13.72
CA LEU A 121 1.18 14.80 -12.72
C LEU A 121 0.89 16.19 -13.29
N ALA A 122 1.15 16.41 -14.60
CA ALA A 122 0.94 17.70 -15.27
C ALA A 122 -0.55 18.05 -15.49
N HIS A 123 -1.42 17.03 -15.48
CA HIS A 123 -2.89 17.16 -15.50
C HIS A 123 -3.50 16.12 -14.58
N CYS A 124 -3.35 16.32 -13.28
CA CYS A 124 -3.50 15.32 -12.23
C CYS A 124 -4.80 14.52 -12.31
N ASN A 125 -4.66 13.23 -12.62
CA ASN A 125 -5.73 12.23 -12.67
C ASN A 125 -5.41 10.97 -11.84
N PHE A 126 -4.55 11.05 -10.83
CA PHE A 126 -4.16 9.89 -10.01
C PHE A 126 -5.32 9.24 -9.26
N CYS A 127 -6.32 10.01 -8.87
CA CYS A 127 -7.49 9.51 -8.15
C CYS A 127 -8.80 9.89 -8.84
N ARG A 128 -9.92 9.35 -8.35
CA ARG A 128 -11.25 9.58 -8.94
C ARG A 128 -11.68 11.04 -8.98
N TRP A 129 -11.06 11.92 -8.19
CA TRP A 129 -11.32 13.35 -8.28
C TRP A 129 -11.03 13.94 -9.65
N ASN A 130 -10.05 13.38 -10.37
CA ASN A 130 -9.67 13.83 -11.70
C ASN A 130 -9.53 15.35 -11.80
N CYS A 131 -8.74 15.93 -10.91
CA CYS A 131 -8.67 17.38 -10.69
C CYS A 131 -8.14 18.15 -11.89
N GLN A 132 -7.39 17.51 -12.79
CA GLN A 132 -6.75 18.11 -13.98
C GLN A 132 -5.85 19.33 -13.67
N VAL A 133 -5.37 19.45 -12.44
CA VAL A 133 -4.45 20.50 -12.04
C VAL A 133 -3.02 20.09 -12.40
N ASP A 134 -2.22 21.05 -12.86
CA ASP A 134 -0.80 20.85 -13.06
C ASP A 134 -0.07 20.92 -11.69
N ARG A 135 0.36 19.75 -11.23
CA ARG A 135 1.13 19.62 -9.99
C ARG A 135 2.64 19.71 -10.23
N SER A 136 3.09 19.63 -11.49
CA SER A 136 4.50 19.71 -11.88
C SER A 136 4.98 21.16 -12.00
N ALA A 137 4.09 22.10 -12.28
CA ALA A 137 4.42 23.50 -12.40
C ALA A 137 4.96 24.05 -11.08
N GLN A 138 6.10 24.75 -11.16
CA GLN A 138 6.61 25.55 -10.05
C GLN A 138 5.62 26.68 -9.73
N ALA A 139 5.50 27.03 -8.46
CA ALA A 139 4.74 28.21 -8.07
C ALA A 139 5.32 29.42 -8.82
N ILE A 140 4.53 30.04 -9.70
CA ILE A 140 4.90 31.31 -10.30
C ILE A 140 4.88 32.31 -9.16
N GLU A 141 6.01 32.92 -8.87
CA GLU A 141 6.06 34.04 -7.91
C GLU A 141 5.12 35.14 -8.42
N ALA A 142 4.06 35.39 -7.68
CA ALA A 142 3.18 36.51 -7.96
C ALA A 142 3.97 37.79 -7.73
N GLY A 143 3.79 38.80 -8.60
CA GLY A 143 4.37 40.11 -8.41
C GLY A 143 3.92 40.76 -7.08
N PRO A 144 4.60 41.77 -6.60
CA PRO A 144 4.26 42.44 -5.34
C PRO A 144 2.80 42.93 -5.37
N GLY A 145 1.94 42.31 -4.55
CA GLY A 145 0.52 42.68 -4.43
C GLY A 145 -0.46 41.70 -5.11
N GLU A 146 -0.02 40.73 -5.89
CA GLU A 146 -0.88 39.67 -6.46
C GLU A 146 -0.99 38.45 -5.53
N LYS A 147 -2.22 38.07 -5.18
CA LYS A 147 -2.46 36.80 -4.50
C LYS A 147 -2.21 35.65 -5.47
N MET A 148 -1.25 34.81 -5.15
CA MET A 148 -1.04 33.55 -5.89
C MET A 148 -2.33 32.70 -5.89
N THR A 149 -2.93 32.53 -7.07
CA THR A 149 -4.10 31.69 -7.29
C THR A 149 -3.71 30.38 -8.00
N LYS A 150 -2.70 29.64 -7.45
CA LYS A 150 -2.45 28.28 -7.96
C LYS A 150 -3.64 27.41 -7.59
N LYS A 151 -4.31 26.85 -8.60
CA LYS A 151 -5.38 25.89 -8.36
C LYS A 151 -4.76 24.61 -7.82
N HIS A 152 -5.15 24.21 -6.60
CA HIS A 152 -4.77 22.93 -6.02
C HIS A 152 -5.89 21.92 -6.19
N GLY A 153 -5.53 20.64 -6.38
CA GLY A 153 -6.49 19.53 -6.30
C GLY A 153 -6.97 19.29 -4.86
N THR A 154 -7.87 18.35 -4.68
CA THR A 154 -8.45 18.00 -3.37
C THR A 154 -7.37 17.63 -2.33
N CYS A 155 -6.29 17.00 -2.74
CA CYS A 155 -5.15 16.64 -1.87
C CYS A 155 -4.25 17.81 -1.49
N GLN A 156 -4.36 18.96 -2.18
CA GLN A 156 -3.58 20.19 -2.00
C GLN A 156 -2.05 20.03 -2.15
N LEU A 157 -1.61 18.95 -2.81
CA LEU A 157 -0.20 18.67 -3.05
C LEU A 157 0.29 19.26 -4.37
N GLU A 158 1.55 19.65 -4.37
CA GLU A 158 2.38 19.93 -5.55
C GLU A 158 3.14 18.67 -5.98
N SER A 159 4.24 18.83 -6.74
CA SER A 159 5.08 17.72 -7.18
C SER A 159 5.87 17.04 -6.06
N THR A 160 6.15 17.76 -4.98
CA THR A 160 6.95 17.25 -3.87
C THR A 160 6.14 16.31 -2.99
N SER A 161 6.52 15.06 -2.94
CA SER A 161 5.98 14.11 -1.96
C SER A 161 6.61 14.32 -0.59
N LYS A 162 5.84 14.06 0.46
CA LYS A 162 6.33 14.12 1.84
C LYS A 162 6.02 12.83 2.59
N VAL A 163 7.01 12.35 3.33
CA VAL A 163 6.89 11.20 4.22
C VAL A 163 6.83 11.69 5.66
N SER A 164 5.79 11.30 6.38
CA SER A 164 5.64 11.61 7.80
C SER A 164 6.48 10.66 8.65
N ASN A 165 6.45 9.36 8.34
CA ASN A 165 7.21 8.36 9.08
C ASN A 165 7.44 7.09 8.23
N TYR A 166 8.46 6.29 8.61
CA TYR A 166 8.67 4.95 8.07
C TYR A 166 9.23 4.05 9.17
N PHE A 167 8.71 2.82 9.28
CA PHE A 167 9.05 1.93 10.39
C PHE A 167 8.58 0.49 10.15
N HIS A 168 9.02 -0.42 11.03
CA HIS A 168 8.57 -1.80 11.12
C HIS A 168 7.18 -1.86 11.76
N HIS A 169 6.12 -1.89 10.96
CA HIS A 169 4.75 -1.94 11.47
C HIS A 169 4.40 -3.36 11.94
N ARG A 170 4.52 -3.59 13.24
CA ARG A 170 4.18 -4.87 13.87
C ARG A 170 2.70 -5.01 14.19
N GLY A 171 1.93 -3.97 13.98
CA GLY A 171 0.48 -3.94 14.12
C GLY A 171 -0.29 -4.21 12.82
N GLU A 172 0.37 -4.50 11.71
CA GLU A 172 -0.29 -4.88 10.45
C GLU A 172 -0.87 -6.30 10.54
N GLU A 173 -1.71 -6.72 9.60
CA GLU A 173 -2.22 -8.09 9.51
C GLU A 173 -1.06 -9.10 9.50
N LEU A 174 -1.22 -10.22 10.20
CA LEU A 174 -0.17 -11.23 10.40
C LEU A 174 0.46 -11.67 9.07
N ILE A 175 -0.37 -11.86 8.05
CA ILE A 175 0.07 -12.27 6.71
C ILE A 175 0.99 -11.24 6.05
N PHE A 176 0.84 -9.93 6.35
CA PHE A 176 1.66 -8.86 5.80
C PHE A 176 2.84 -8.47 6.67
N ARG A 177 2.74 -8.59 7.99
CA ARG A 177 3.81 -8.17 8.91
C ARG A 177 4.92 -9.19 9.07
N GLY A 178 4.64 -10.48 8.85
CA GLY A 178 5.60 -11.54 9.14
C GLY A 178 6.16 -11.45 10.57
N ILE A 179 7.44 -11.77 10.74
CA ILE A 179 8.10 -11.75 12.07
C ILE A 179 8.63 -10.36 12.43
N MET A 180 9.25 -9.65 11.48
CA MET A 180 9.94 -8.38 11.73
C MET A 180 9.07 -7.14 11.48
N GLY A 181 7.84 -7.33 11.01
CA GLY A 181 6.90 -6.26 10.70
C GLY A 181 6.79 -5.98 9.20
N SER A 182 5.73 -5.27 8.83
CA SER A 182 5.54 -4.69 7.50
C SER A 182 6.41 -3.44 7.38
N GLY A 183 7.16 -3.31 6.29
CA GLY A 183 8.03 -2.16 6.02
C GLY A 183 7.19 -0.98 5.56
N THR A 184 6.61 -0.26 6.51
CA THR A 184 5.55 0.71 6.28
C THR A 184 6.09 2.12 6.11
N ILE A 185 5.65 2.82 5.05
CA ILE A 185 6.01 4.21 4.74
C ILE A 185 4.73 5.04 4.73
N PHE A 186 4.62 5.99 5.68
CA PHE A 186 3.47 6.87 5.84
C PHE A 186 3.68 8.20 5.11
N PHE A 187 2.84 8.46 4.12
CA PHE A 187 2.81 9.73 3.40
C PHE A 187 1.85 10.72 4.07
N THR A 188 2.09 12.02 3.85
CA THR A 188 1.20 13.09 4.29
C THR A 188 0.07 13.32 3.30
N SER A 189 -0.99 14.00 3.74
CA SER A 189 -2.18 14.32 2.95
C SER A 189 -2.97 13.08 2.48
N CYS A 190 -4.20 13.30 2.02
CA CYS A 190 -5.11 12.26 1.53
C CYS A 190 -6.02 12.83 0.44
N ASN A 191 -6.54 11.99 -0.43
CA ASN A 191 -7.58 12.34 -1.40
C ASN A 191 -9.00 12.25 -0.81
N MET A 192 -9.16 11.72 0.41
CA MET A 192 -10.41 11.70 1.19
C MET A 192 -10.30 12.63 2.41
N ARG A 193 -11.43 12.90 3.08
CA ARG A 193 -11.52 13.76 4.26
C ARG A 193 -12.34 13.10 5.36
N CYS A 194 -11.93 11.87 5.75
CA CYS A 194 -12.63 11.09 6.78
C CYS A 194 -12.63 11.84 8.11
N SER A 195 -13.83 12.08 8.65
CA SER A 195 -14.01 12.77 9.93
C SER A 195 -13.45 12.01 11.13
N PHE A 196 -13.34 10.68 10.99
CA PHE A 196 -12.85 9.72 12.02
C PHE A 196 -11.43 9.23 11.73
N CYS A 197 -10.63 9.96 10.95
CA CYS A 197 -9.32 9.49 10.53
C CYS A 197 -8.37 9.40 11.71
N GLN A 198 -7.92 8.17 12.05
CA GLN A 198 -6.95 7.91 13.12
C GLN A 198 -5.53 8.43 12.79
N ASN A 199 -5.29 8.74 11.51
CA ASN A 199 -4.09 9.44 11.05
C ASN A 199 -4.42 10.88 10.65
N GLY A 200 -5.36 11.52 11.36
CA GLY A 200 -5.87 12.85 11.02
C GLY A 200 -4.81 13.95 11.03
N ASP A 201 -3.77 13.80 11.83
CA ASP A 201 -2.62 14.69 11.95
C ASP A 201 -1.78 14.74 10.66
N ILE A 202 -1.63 13.62 9.96
CA ILE A 202 -0.87 13.54 8.70
C ILE A 202 -1.76 13.60 7.46
N SER A 203 -2.98 13.06 7.53
CA SER A 203 -3.89 13.00 6.37
C SER A 203 -4.52 14.35 6.04
N THR A 204 -4.66 15.25 7.02
CA THR A 204 -5.23 16.59 6.86
C THR A 204 -4.19 17.69 6.78
N ASP A 205 -2.96 17.43 7.18
CA ASP A 205 -1.84 18.35 7.11
C ASP A 205 -0.80 17.86 6.09
N LYS A 206 -0.77 18.53 4.93
CA LYS A 206 0.20 18.22 3.86
C LYS A 206 1.65 18.53 4.25
N ASP A 207 1.84 19.30 5.31
CA ASP A 207 3.16 19.79 5.75
C ASP A 207 3.72 18.99 6.94
N ASN A 208 2.94 18.06 7.50
CA ASN A 208 3.36 17.18 8.60
C ASN A 208 4.23 16.01 8.10
N GLY A 209 5.35 16.32 7.47
CA GLY A 209 6.33 15.34 6.98
C GLY A 209 7.51 16.03 6.30
N ILE A 210 8.53 15.23 6.01
CA ILE A 210 9.74 15.70 5.31
C ILE A 210 9.60 15.53 3.80
N PRO A 211 10.06 16.49 2.99
CA PRO A 211 10.15 16.34 1.55
C PRO A 211 11.02 15.14 1.19
N ILE A 212 10.56 14.34 0.23
CA ILE A 212 11.23 13.11 -0.16
C ILE A 212 11.52 13.09 -1.67
N THR A 213 12.75 12.73 -2.03
CA THR A 213 13.11 12.44 -3.43
C THR A 213 12.93 10.95 -3.72
N PRO A 214 12.79 10.53 -4.99
CA PRO A 214 12.74 9.11 -5.35
C PRO A 214 13.95 8.31 -4.85
N ASN A 215 15.15 8.89 -4.88
CA ASN A 215 16.36 8.26 -4.38
C ASN A 215 16.31 7.99 -2.87
N LEU A 216 15.89 9.00 -2.09
CA LEU A 216 15.78 8.86 -0.64
C LEU A 216 14.66 7.86 -0.27
N LEU A 217 13.54 7.89 -1.00
CA LEU A 217 12.47 6.92 -0.82
C LEU A 217 12.93 5.49 -1.13
N ALA A 218 13.71 5.29 -2.19
CA ALA A 218 14.30 3.99 -2.53
C ALA A 218 15.28 3.49 -1.46
N LEU A 219 16.04 4.38 -0.82
CA LEU A 219 16.90 4.04 0.32
C LEU A 219 16.10 3.61 1.55
N MET A 220 14.96 4.27 1.84
CA MET A 220 14.06 3.85 2.93
C MET A 220 13.50 2.43 2.69
N ILE A 221 13.05 2.14 1.45
CA ILE A 221 12.59 0.81 1.06
C ILE A 221 13.70 -0.22 1.29
N TRP A 222 14.88 0.11 0.82
CA TRP A 222 16.04 -0.77 0.92
C TRP A 222 16.40 -1.04 2.38
N GLN A 223 16.44 -0.01 3.22
CA GLN A 223 16.72 -0.12 4.65
C GLN A 223 15.70 -1.04 5.34
N LEU A 224 14.39 -0.76 5.21
CA LEU A 224 13.33 -1.56 5.83
C LEU A 224 13.43 -3.04 5.44
N ARG A 225 13.67 -3.33 4.14
CA ARG A 225 13.82 -4.70 3.67
C ARG A 225 15.06 -5.38 4.23
N MET A 226 16.20 -4.68 4.30
CA MET A 226 17.44 -5.21 4.87
C MET A 226 17.36 -5.42 6.37
N GLU A 227 16.55 -4.64 7.08
CA GLU A 227 16.24 -4.83 8.49
C GLU A 227 15.25 -5.97 8.75
N GLY A 228 14.80 -6.67 7.70
CA GLY A 228 13.97 -7.87 7.77
C GLY A 228 12.48 -7.65 7.64
N CYS A 229 12.04 -6.45 7.26
CA CYS A 229 10.63 -6.22 6.95
C CYS A 229 10.13 -7.13 5.85
N HIS A 230 8.89 -7.61 6.01
CA HIS A 230 8.30 -8.62 5.13
C HIS A 230 8.01 -8.08 3.72
N ASN A 231 7.73 -6.80 3.61
CA ASN A 231 7.36 -6.09 2.37
C ASN A 231 7.77 -4.62 2.43
N THR A 232 7.46 -3.90 1.34
CA THR A 232 7.31 -2.45 1.32
C THR A 232 5.82 -2.14 1.31
N ASN A 233 5.31 -1.49 2.34
CA ASN A 233 3.89 -1.16 2.53
C ASN A 233 3.66 0.34 2.33
N TRP A 234 2.96 0.70 1.26
CA TRP A 234 2.64 2.06 0.86
C TRP A 234 1.36 2.53 1.54
N VAL A 235 1.48 3.45 2.51
CA VAL A 235 0.39 3.88 3.40
C VAL A 235 0.44 5.40 3.63
N GLY A 236 -0.26 5.87 4.61
CA GLY A 236 -0.19 7.22 5.15
C GLY A 236 -1.53 7.89 5.19
N GLY A 237 -1.61 9.13 4.71
CA GLY A 237 -2.87 9.72 4.33
C GLY A 237 -3.48 8.89 3.21
N ASP A 238 -2.85 8.93 2.03
CA ASP A 238 -3.08 7.93 0.97
C ASP A 238 -1.91 7.91 -0.02
N PRO A 239 -1.37 6.74 -0.40
CA PRO A 239 -0.20 6.66 -1.29
C PRO A 239 -0.53 7.07 -2.74
N THR A 240 -1.79 6.99 -3.16
CA THR A 240 -2.22 7.29 -4.55
C THR A 240 -1.77 8.65 -5.02
N ILE A 241 -1.86 9.65 -4.13
CA ILE A 241 -1.51 11.03 -4.47
C ILE A 241 0.00 11.29 -4.59
N HIS A 242 0.82 10.29 -4.22
CA HIS A 242 2.29 10.28 -4.31
C HIS A 242 2.82 9.30 -5.38
N LEU A 243 1.94 8.80 -6.24
CA LEU A 243 2.21 7.75 -7.23
C LEU A 243 3.48 8.01 -8.05
N HIS A 244 3.70 9.24 -8.52
CA HIS A 244 4.85 9.62 -9.34
C HIS A 244 6.18 9.39 -8.62
N THR A 245 6.29 9.74 -7.34
CA THR A 245 7.51 9.54 -6.54
C THR A 245 7.70 8.05 -6.21
N ILE A 246 6.61 7.34 -5.91
CA ILE A 246 6.62 5.90 -5.61
C ILE A 246 7.12 5.09 -6.82
N VAL A 247 6.54 5.32 -8.01
CA VAL A 247 6.94 4.61 -9.23
C VAL A 247 8.40 4.89 -9.60
N GLN A 248 8.84 6.15 -9.48
CA GLN A 248 10.25 6.51 -9.69
C GLN A 248 11.16 5.83 -8.65
N ALA A 249 10.79 5.78 -7.37
CA ALA A 249 11.58 5.09 -6.35
C ALA A 249 11.72 3.58 -6.64
N ILE A 250 10.63 2.91 -7.03
CA ILE A 250 10.64 1.50 -7.40
C ILE A 250 11.54 1.29 -8.63
N SER A 251 11.51 2.20 -9.60
CA SER A 251 12.31 2.08 -10.84
C SER A 251 13.83 2.03 -10.58
N ILE A 252 14.30 2.66 -9.53
CA ILE A 252 15.73 2.77 -9.22
C ILE A 252 16.24 1.76 -8.18
N LEU A 253 15.37 0.92 -7.59
CA LEU A 253 15.75 0.00 -6.50
C LEU A 253 16.97 -0.89 -6.84
N ASN A 254 17.07 -1.40 -8.05
CA ASN A 254 18.19 -2.25 -8.48
C ASN A 254 19.36 -1.47 -9.13
N SER A 255 19.22 -0.16 -9.25
CA SER A 255 20.29 0.73 -9.73
C SER A 255 21.07 1.36 -8.59
N LEU A 256 20.56 1.29 -7.36
CA LEU A 256 21.25 1.76 -6.17
C LEU A 256 22.50 0.88 -5.96
N LYS A 257 23.67 1.50 -6.01
CA LYS A 257 24.89 0.84 -5.54
C LYS A 257 24.76 0.67 -4.04
N MET A 258 24.87 -0.58 -3.55
CA MET A 258 24.90 -0.85 -2.12
C MET A 258 25.95 0.06 -1.47
N PRO A 259 25.60 0.84 -0.44
CA PRO A 259 26.58 1.58 0.33
C PRO A 259 27.62 0.57 0.82
N ASN A 260 28.90 0.83 0.56
CA ASN A 260 29.96 -0.03 1.03
C ASN A 260 30.10 0.25 2.53
N ILE A 261 29.40 -0.51 3.36
CA ILE A 261 29.32 -0.34 4.83
C ILE A 261 30.74 -0.27 5.47
N ASN A 262 31.74 -0.76 4.76
CA ASN A 262 33.11 -0.77 5.24
C ASN A 262 34.02 0.39 4.73
N LYS A 263 33.48 1.29 3.89
CA LYS A 263 34.30 2.40 3.31
C LYS A 263 33.46 3.68 3.11
N SER A 264 32.94 4.30 4.15
CA SER A 264 32.38 5.62 3.99
C SER A 264 33.26 6.69 4.65
N LYS A 265 33.92 7.46 3.80
CA LYS A 265 34.51 8.76 4.10
C LYS A 265 34.20 9.76 2.99
N ASN A 266 32.96 9.90 2.56
CA ASN A 266 32.56 10.88 1.55
C ASN A 266 31.42 11.80 1.99
N LYS A 267 31.53 13.06 1.54
CA LYS A 267 30.76 14.24 1.94
C LYS A 267 29.24 14.20 1.66
N ASP A 268 28.76 13.24 0.88
CA ASP A 268 27.33 13.06 0.57
C ASP A 268 26.55 12.40 1.73
N GLU A 269 27.24 12.10 2.82
CA GLU A 269 26.70 11.47 4.03
C GLU A 269 25.90 12.41 4.93
N LYS A 270 25.86 13.71 4.70
CA LYS A 270 25.10 14.63 5.56
C LYS A 270 23.59 14.40 5.47
N ASP A 271 23.08 13.97 4.32
CA ASP A 271 21.69 13.63 4.14
C ASP A 271 21.34 12.23 4.69
N LEU A 272 22.32 11.31 4.73
CA LEU A 272 22.21 9.97 5.35
C LEU A 272 22.25 10.00 6.89
N ASN A 273 22.79 11.04 7.50
CA ASN A 273 22.89 11.15 8.97
C ASN A 273 21.51 11.36 9.65
N HIS A 274 20.45 11.67 8.92
CA HIS A 274 19.08 11.62 9.45
C HIS A 274 18.49 10.20 9.43
N ILE A 275 19.03 9.29 8.63
CA ILE A 275 18.75 7.86 8.70
C ILE A 275 19.71 7.32 9.76
N LYS A 276 19.24 7.22 11.01
CA LYS A 276 20.02 6.56 12.07
C LYS A 276 20.46 5.20 11.53
N ALA A 277 21.76 5.04 11.30
CA ALA A 277 22.34 3.74 11.05
C ALA A 277 22.03 2.85 12.26
N VAL A 278 20.92 2.12 12.19
CA VAL A 278 20.64 1.06 13.13
C VAL A 278 21.79 0.08 12.93
N LYS A 279 22.57 -0.13 13.97
CA LYS A 279 23.53 -1.25 14.02
C LYS A 279 22.68 -2.51 13.92
N ALA A 280 22.43 -2.93 12.69
CA ALA A 280 21.82 -4.20 12.42
C ALA A 280 22.74 -5.27 13.03
N ASP A 281 22.17 -6.14 13.81
CA ASP A 281 22.90 -7.33 14.26
C ASP A 281 23.19 -8.15 13.00
N ASN A 282 24.42 -8.01 12.49
CA ASN A 282 24.85 -8.53 11.20
C ASN A 282 24.62 -10.05 11.06
N ASN A 283 24.51 -10.78 12.19
CA ASN A 283 24.27 -12.21 12.19
C ASN A 283 22.83 -12.60 11.85
N TYR A 284 21.83 -11.76 12.17
CA TYR A 284 20.43 -12.09 11.91
C TYR A 284 20.02 -11.77 10.46
N LEU A 285 20.51 -10.66 9.92
CA LEU A 285 20.28 -10.26 8.53
C LEU A 285 20.94 -11.21 7.53
N SER A 286 22.18 -11.63 7.83
CA SER A 286 22.89 -12.60 6.99
C SER A 286 22.17 -13.95 6.94
N THR A 287 21.60 -14.43 8.07
CA THR A 287 20.89 -15.72 8.13
C THR A 287 19.56 -15.70 7.41
N TRP A 288 18.81 -14.61 7.44
CA TRP A 288 17.51 -14.53 6.76
C TRP A 288 17.64 -14.32 5.24
N TYR A 289 18.50 -13.42 4.83
CA TYR A 289 18.79 -13.16 3.40
C TYR A 289 19.58 -14.29 2.74
N MET A 290 20.43 -14.98 3.51
CA MET A 290 21.23 -16.12 3.02
C MET A 290 20.46 -17.45 3.07
N SER A 291 19.41 -17.58 3.87
CA SER A 291 18.53 -18.78 3.87
C SER A 291 17.45 -18.74 2.79
N SER A 292 17.21 -17.58 2.19
CA SER A 292 16.27 -17.39 1.10
C SER A 292 17.03 -17.35 -0.22
N ASP A 293 16.62 -18.13 -1.11
CA ASP A 293 17.08 -18.52 -2.42
C ASP A 293 18.35 -17.79 -2.95
N TYR A 294 19.41 -18.55 -2.99
CA TYR A 294 20.76 -18.22 -3.46
C TYR A 294 20.82 -17.43 -4.79
N ALA A 295 19.79 -17.58 -5.66
CA ALA A 295 19.72 -16.93 -6.96
C ALA A 295 19.63 -15.40 -6.89
N PHE A 296 18.78 -14.82 -6.02
CA PHE A 296 18.69 -13.36 -5.86
C PHE A 296 19.94 -12.77 -5.25
N TYR A 297 20.54 -13.47 -4.28
CA TYR A 297 21.79 -13.05 -3.65
C TYR A 297 22.98 -13.07 -4.62
N GLN A 298 23.15 -14.15 -5.39
CA GLN A 298 24.22 -14.26 -6.39
C GLN A 298 24.15 -13.19 -7.47
N LYS A 299 22.94 -12.86 -7.93
CA LYS A 299 22.70 -11.80 -8.93
C LYS A 299 22.71 -10.40 -8.32
N ARG A 300 22.86 -10.26 -7.00
CA ARG A 300 22.78 -8.99 -6.24
C ARG A 300 21.51 -8.20 -6.55
N LEU A 301 20.40 -8.91 -6.73
CA LEU A 301 19.11 -8.31 -7.00
C LEU A 301 18.40 -7.99 -5.69
N PHE A 302 17.95 -6.76 -5.58
CA PHE A 302 17.04 -6.36 -4.52
C PHE A 302 15.64 -6.83 -4.87
N ASN A 303 15.01 -7.60 -3.98
CA ASN A 303 13.66 -8.10 -4.11
C ASN A 303 12.84 -7.77 -2.87
N SER A 304 11.77 -7.01 -3.04
CA SER A 304 10.84 -6.65 -1.95
C SER A 304 9.42 -6.65 -2.50
N PRO A 305 8.50 -7.43 -1.91
CA PRO A 305 7.09 -7.37 -2.30
C PRO A 305 6.55 -5.96 -2.09
N GLN A 306 5.78 -5.47 -3.04
CA GLN A 306 5.13 -4.17 -2.98
C GLN A 306 3.67 -4.35 -2.54
N LEU A 307 3.29 -3.80 -1.39
CA LEU A 307 1.95 -3.84 -0.83
C LEU A 307 1.28 -2.46 -0.97
N TRP A 308 0.14 -2.40 -1.68
CA TRP A 308 -0.64 -1.18 -1.84
C TRP A 308 -1.77 -1.10 -0.82
N ASN A 309 -1.60 -0.29 0.21
CA ASN A 309 -2.53 -0.10 1.31
C ASN A 309 -3.18 1.28 1.20
N SER A 310 -4.39 1.33 0.64
CA SER A 310 -5.04 2.59 0.31
C SER A 310 -6.56 2.54 0.47
N ASN A 311 -7.19 3.71 0.41
CA ASN A 311 -8.64 3.86 0.41
C ASN A 311 -9.31 3.46 -0.92
N PHE A 312 -8.54 3.03 -1.90
CA PHE A 312 -8.96 2.53 -3.22
C PHE A 312 -9.76 3.52 -4.09
N PHE A 313 -9.77 4.80 -3.72
CA PHE A 313 -10.41 5.88 -4.49
C PHE A 313 -9.50 6.37 -5.62
N MET A 314 -9.04 5.42 -6.46
CA MET A 314 -8.05 5.58 -7.53
C MET A 314 -8.69 5.68 -8.90
N SER A 315 -7.99 6.32 -9.85
CA SER A 315 -8.36 6.30 -11.28
C SER A 315 -8.00 4.96 -11.94
N ARG A 316 -8.56 4.74 -13.14
CA ARG A 316 -8.24 3.56 -13.95
C ARG A 316 -6.79 3.55 -14.43
N GLU A 317 -6.26 4.71 -14.77
CA GLU A 317 -4.87 4.91 -15.16
C GLU A 317 -3.92 4.50 -14.05
N THR A 318 -4.17 4.95 -12.82
CA THR A 318 -3.40 4.54 -11.64
C THR A 318 -3.47 3.03 -11.41
N MET A 319 -4.66 2.43 -11.50
CA MET A 319 -4.82 0.98 -11.38
C MET A 319 -4.00 0.23 -12.43
N SER A 320 -4.02 0.70 -13.69
CA SER A 320 -3.28 0.08 -14.80
C SER A 320 -1.77 0.11 -14.58
N ILE A 321 -1.21 1.23 -14.12
CA ILE A 321 0.22 1.34 -13.80
C ILE A 321 0.59 0.42 -12.64
N LEU A 322 -0.19 0.45 -11.54
CA LEU A 322 0.10 -0.34 -10.34
C LEU A 322 0.01 -1.85 -10.58
N ARG A 323 -0.78 -2.31 -11.55
CA ARG A 323 -0.93 -3.72 -11.89
C ARG A 323 0.40 -4.44 -12.14
N SER A 324 1.33 -3.76 -12.80
CA SER A 324 2.66 -4.29 -13.14
C SER A 324 3.70 -4.11 -12.03
N LEU A 325 3.33 -3.51 -10.90
CA LEU A 325 4.25 -3.13 -9.82
C LEU A 325 3.90 -3.74 -8.47
N MET A 326 2.60 -3.87 -8.14
CA MET A 326 2.14 -4.31 -6.83
C MET A 326 2.01 -5.83 -6.76
N ASP A 327 2.54 -6.41 -5.68
CA ASP A 327 2.51 -7.86 -5.42
C ASP A 327 1.31 -8.25 -4.55
N ALA A 328 0.79 -7.31 -3.77
CA ALA A 328 -0.43 -7.48 -3.00
C ALA A 328 -1.16 -6.15 -2.81
N TRP A 329 -2.46 -6.24 -2.50
CA TRP A 329 -3.31 -5.08 -2.28
C TRP A 329 -4.05 -5.21 -0.96
N LEU A 330 -4.21 -4.06 -0.28
CA LEU A 330 -4.92 -3.96 1.00
C LEU A 330 -5.93 -2.81 0.93
N PRO A 331 -7.02 -2.98 0.17
CA PRO A 331 -8.07 -1.99 0.00
C PRO A 331 -8.91 -1.80 1.26
N ASP A 332 -9.14 -0.53 1.64
CA ASP A 332 -10.13 -0.18 2.62
C ASP A 332 -11.51 0.01 1.97
N PHE A 333 -12.48 -0.85 2.28
CA PHE A 333 -13.86 -0.72 1.82
C PHE A 333 -14.72 -0.22 2.98
N LYS A 334 -14.77 1.12 3.17
CA LYS A 334 -15.24 1.76 4.39
C LYS A 334 -16.77 1.99 4.45
N PHE A 335 -17.39 2.30 3.32
CA PHE A 335 -18.78 2.81 3.27
C PHE A 335 -19.66 1.99 2.33
N GLY A 336 -20.94 1.90 2.66
CA GLY A 336 -21.99 1.38 1.79
C GLY A 336 -22.38 2.35 0.66
N PRO A 337 -23.40 1.98 -0.16
CA PRO A 337 -23.79 2.72 -1.38
C PRO A 337 -24.54 4.03 -1.12
N GLY A 338 -24.88 4.33 0.13
CA GLY A 338 -25.63 5.52 0.50
C GLY A 338 -24.79 6.80 0.60
N LYS A 339 -25.26 7.74 1.42
CA LYS A 339 -24.63 9.05 1.59
C LYS A 339 -23.45 9.06 2.56
N CYS A 340 -23.20 7.97 3.30
CA CYS A 340 -22.21 7.94 4.38
C CYS A 340 -20.81 8.37 3.93
N ALA A 341 -20.38 7.98 2.73
CA ALA A 341 -19.09 8.42 2.18
C ALA A 341 -19.03 9.93 1.95
N LEU A 342 -20.13 10.54 1.51
CA LEU A 342 -20.20 11.99 1.33
C LEU A 342 -20.26 12.72 2.68
N ASP A 343 -21.09 12.23 3.60
CA ASP A 343 -21.35 12.89 4.89
C ASP A 343 -20.14 12.77 5.83
N LEU A 344 -19.52 11.59 5.91
CA LEU A 344 -18.42 11.30 6.84
C LEU A 344 -17.02 11.53 6.27
N SER A 345 -16.85 11.55 4.94
CA SER A 345 -15.54 11.72 4.31
C SER A 345 -15.51 12.72 3.16
N ARG A 346 -16.61 13.39 2.87
CA ARG A 346 -16.76 14.32 1.74
C ARG A 346 -16.35 13.72 0.41
N THR A 347 -16.58 12.40 0.22
CA THR A 347 -16.11 11.65 -0.95
C THR A 347 -17.31 11.19 -1.78
N PRO A 348 -17.69 11.92 -2.83
CA PRO A 348 -18.70 11.46 -3.78
C PRO A 348 -18.18 10.28 -4.60
N TRP A 349 -19.08 9.50 -5.21
CA TRP A 349 -18.76 8.35 -6.08
C TRP A 349 -17.88 7.26 -5.43
N TYR A 350 -17.77 7.26 -4.09
CA TYR A 350 -16.90 6.33 -3.36
C TYR A 350 -17.25 4.88 -3.67
N TRP A 351 -18.54 4.51 -3.50
CA TRP A 351 -19.02 3.15 -3.70
C TRP A 351 -18.70 2.63 -5.11
N ASP A 352 -19.11 3.38 -6.14
CA ASP A 352 -18.90 2.96 -7.53
C ASP A 352 -17.43 2.83 -7.88
N THR A 353 -16.60 3.74 -7.37
CA THR A 353 -15.16 3.71 -7.62
C THR A 353 -14.49 2.52 -6.95
N VAL A 354 -14.74 2.32 -5.65
CA VAL A 354 -14.08 1.25 -4.88
C VAL A 354 -14.54 -0.12 -5.35
N THR A 355 -15.85 -0.32 -5.55
CA THR A 355 -16.37 -1.59 -6.07
C THR A 355 -15.86 -1.91 -7.46
N SER A 356 -15.73 -0.90 -8.33
CA SER A 356 -15.15 -1.06 -9.66
C SER A 356 -13.68 -1.46 -9.60
N ASN A 357 -12.89 -0.85 -8.71
CA ASN A 357 -11.47 -1.17 -8.55
C ASN A 357 -11.25 -2.53 -7.88
N LEU A 358 -12.11 -2.92 -6.92
CA LEU A 358 -12.09 -4.25 -6.32
C LEU A 358 -12.38 -5.35 -7.34
N ARG A 359 -13.43 -5.18 -8.19
CA ARG A 359 -13.68 -6.13 -9.29
C ARG A 359 -12.47 -6.26 -10.21
N LEU A 360 -11.83 -5.16 -10.50
CA LEU A 360 -10.69 -5.11 -11.41
C LEU A 360 -9.51 -5.95 -10.90
N ILE A 361 -9.11 -5.78 -9.63
CA ILE A 361 -8.02 -6.58 -9.05
C ILE A 361 -8.42 -8.06 -8.89
N HIS A 362 -9.68 -8.34 -8.61
CA HIS A 362 -10.21 -9.69 -8.55
C HIS A 362 -10.17 -10.40 -9.93
N GLU A 363 -10.66 -9.74 -10.98
CA GLU A 363 -10.61 -10.23 -12.38
C GLU A 363 -9.16 -10.43 -12.85
N TRP A 364 -8.22 -9.64 -12.36
CA TRP A 364 -6.80 -9.78 -12.66
C TRP A 364 -6.14 -10.97 -11.95
N GLY A 365 -6.79 -11.56 -10.96
CA GLY A 365 -6.26 -12.64 -10.14
C GLY A 365 -5.13 -12.18 -9.21
N GLU A 366 -5.25 -10.94 -8.70
CA GLU A 366 -4.32 -10.35 -7.76
C GLU A 366 -4.46 -10.92 -6.36
N ASP A 367 -3.37 -10.89 -5.60
CA ASP A 367 -3.39 -11.22 -4.17
C ASP A 367 -3.86 -10.00 -3.38
N PHE A 368 -4.96 -10.10 -2.64
CA PHE A 368 -5.47 -8.99 -1.82
C PHE A 368 -6.30 -9.43 -0.61
N VAL A 369 -6.36 -8.55 0.37
CA VAL A 369 -7.22 -8.65 1.56
C VAL A 369 -8.05 -7.38 1.65
N VAL A 370 -9.36 -7.48 1.74
CA VAL A 370 -10.24 -6.31 1.96
C VAL A 370 -10.27 -5.97 3.45
N ARG A 371 -10.21 -4.68 3.79
CA ARG A 371 -10.47 -4.20 5.15
C ARG A 371 -11.78 -3.45 5.23
N HIS A 372 -12.56 -3.76 6.25
CA HIS A 372 -13.78 -3.04 6.60
C HIS A 372 -13.77 -2.66 8.08
N LEU A 373 -13.99 -1.39 8.40
CA LEU A 373 -14.06 -0.88 9.77
C LEU A 373 -15.51 -0.75 10.21
N ILE A 374 -15.88 -1.47 11.29
CA ILE A 374 -17.20 -1.33 11.91
C ILE A 374 -17.27 0.05 12.57
N MET A 375 -18.20 0.89 12.12
CA MET A 375 -18.44 2.19 12.72
C MET A 375 -19.76 2.17 13.51
N PRO A 376 -19.83 2.85 14.67
CA PRO A 376 -21.06 2.93 15.45
C PRO A 376 -22.19 3.55 14.61
N ASN A 377 -23.42 3.03 14.75
CA ASN A 377 -24.61 3.43 14.01
C ASN A 377 -24.59 3.14 12.48
N HIS A 378 -23.50 2.58 11.93
CA HIS A 378 -23.36 2.36 10.49
C HIS A 378 -23.35 0.87 10.07
N VAL A 379 -23.77 -0.04 10.94
CA VAL A 379 -23.84 -1.47 10.61
C VAL A 379 -24.81 -1.72 9.44
N GLU A 380 -26.00 -1.13 9.47
CA GLU A 380 -27.04 -1.34 8.45
C GLU A 380 -26.71 -0.65 7.11
N CYS A 381 -26.19 0.56 7.15
CA CYS A 381 -25.96 1.37 5.95
C CYS A 381 -24.55 1.20 5.33
N CYS A 382 -23.58 0.66 6.08
CA CYS A 382 -22.21 0.46 5.60
C CYS A 382 -21.76 -1.00 5.72
N THR A 383 -21.73 -1.57 6.94
CA THR A 383 -21.16 -2.91 7.15
C THR A 383 -21.92 -3.97 6.36
N LYS A 384 -23.23 -4.10 6.52
CA LYS A 384 -24.02 -5.12 5.80
C LYS A 384 -23.94 -4.97 4.28
N PRO A 385 -24.14 -3.77 3.67
CA PRO A 385 -24.00 -3.61 2.23
C PRO A 385 -22.60 -3.96 1.68
N VAL A 386 -21.54 -3.64 2.44
CA VAL A 386 -20.16 -4.01 2.07
C VAL A 386 -19.99 -5.53 2.08
N LEU A 387 -20.43 -6.21 3.15
CA LEU A 387 -20.35 -7.67 3.27
C LEU A 387 -21.20 -8.38 2.21
N ASP A 388 -22.42 -7.91 1.96
CA ASP A 388 -23.29 -8.38 0.89
C ASP A 388 -22.65 -8.28 -0.49
N TRP A 389 -21.97 -7.16 -0.74
CA TRP A 389 -21.32 -6.94 -2.01
C TRP A 389 -20.15 -7.90 -2.21
N ILE A 390 -19.33 -8.10 -1.16
CA ILE A 390 -18.20 -9.06 -1.19
C ILE A 390 -18.72 -10.48 -1.39
N ALA A 391 -19.74 -10.89 -0.63
CA ALA A 391 -20.32 -12.23 -0.74
C ALA A 391 -20.88 -12.54 -2.15
N ARG A 392 -21.41 -11.54 -2.85
CA ARG A 392 -21.95 -11.72 -4.20
C ARG A 392 -20.89 -11.67 -5.31
N ASN A 393 -19.80 -10.96 -5.12
CA ASN A 393 -18.84 -10.70 -6.20
C ASN A 393 -17.51 -11.43 -6.04
N MET A 394 -17.09 -11.75 -4.80
CA MET A 394 -15.78 -12.34 -4.50
C MET A 394 -15.79 -13.06 -3.14
N PRO A 395 -16.67 -14.08 -2.94
CA PRO A 395 -16.89 -14.71 -1.64
C PRO A 395 -15.66 -15.41 -1.06
N GLU A 396 -14.70 -15.83 -1.90
CA GLU A 396 -13.45 -16.49 -1.52
C GLU A 396 -12.39 -15.51 -0.99
N VAL A 397 -12.55 -14.21 -1.24
CA VAL A 397 -11.55 -13.21 -0.85
C VAL A 397 -11.55 -13.00 0.66
N PRO A 398 -10.39 -13.04 1.31
CA PRO A 398 -10.31 -12.79 2.74
C PRO A 398 -10.64 -11.33 3.07
N ILE A 399 -11.42 -11.14 4.11
CA ILE A 399 -11.77 -9.84 4.64
C ILE A 399 -11.36 -9.70 6.10
N ASN A 400 -10.72 -8.58 6.45
CA ASN A 400 -10.51 -8.16 7.82
C ASN A 400 -11.63 -7.21 8.23
N ILE A 401 -12.57 -7.69 9.06
CA ILE A 401 -13.62 -6.89 9.68
C ILE A 401 -13.06 -6.38 11.00
N MET A 402 -12.76 -5.07 11.05
CA MET A 402 -12.08 -4.44 12.17
C MET A 402 -13.11 -3.86 13.15
N ASP A 403 -13.04 -4.26 14.41
CA ASP A 403 -13.89 -3.79 15.52
C ASP A 403 -13.22 -2.70 16.39
N GLN A 404 -11.95 -2.37 16.09
CA GLN A 404 -11.13 -1.45 16.89
C GLN A 404 -11.36 0.03 16.55
N TYR A 405 -12.55 0.40 16.08
CA TYR A 405 -12.90 1.80 15.90
C TYR A 405 -12.94 2.54 17.23
N TYR A 406 -12.34 3.71 17.27
CA TYR A 406 -12.53 4.72 18.28
C TYR A 406 -12.64 6.11 17.64
N PRO A 407 -13.41 7.04 18.24
CA PRO A 407 -13.53 8.38 17.69
C PRO A 407 -12.20 9.12 17.73
N ASP A 408 -11.86 9.78 16.62
CA ASP A 408 -10.65 10.58 16.46
C ASP A 408 -10.92 11.75 15.52
N ASN A 409 -9.98 12.67 15.39
CA ASN A 409 -10.03 13.82 14.49
C ASN A 409 -11.27 14.71 14.74
N LEU A 410 -12.23 14.77 13.80
CA LEU A 410 -13.40 15.65 13.87
C LEU A 410 -14.58 15.04 14.67
N CYS A 411 -14.54 13.76 15.00
CA CYS A 411 -15.58 13.06 15.76
C CYS A 411 -15.18 12.76 17.22
N ASP A 412 -13.95 13.10 17.63
CA ASP A 412 -13.54 13.00 19.02
C ASP A 412 -14.09 14.20 19.81
N SER A 413 -15.06 13.96 20.69
CA SER A 413 -15.69 15.00 21.52
C SER A 413 -14.75 15.68 22.52
N SER A 414 -13.58 15.09 22.81
CA SER A 414 -12.55 15.69 23.64
C SER A 414 -11.57 16.58 22.85
N SER A 415 -11.59 16.48 21.54
CA SER A 415 -10.68 17.22 20.64
C SER A 415 -11.17 18.65 20.36
N PRO A 416 -10.29 19.66 20.32
CA PRO A 416 -10.64 21.01 19.86
C PRO A 416 -11.06 21.03 18.38
N LYS A 417 -10.77 19.98 17.60
CA LYS A 417 -11.20 19.80 16.22
C LYS A 417 -12.63 19.27 16.07
N TYR A 418 -13.28 18.84 17.18
CA TYR A 418 -14.59 18.25 17.17
C TYR A 418 -15.64 19.05 16.40
N ARG A 419 -16.54 18.33 15.73
CA ARG A 419 -17.68 18.94 15.04
C ARG A 419 -18.95 18.15 15.39
N GLU A 420 -19.92 18.82 15.98
CA GLU A 420 -21.21 18.27 16.46
C GLU A 420 -21.93 17.42 15.41
N ARG A 421 -21.86 17.80 14.14
CA ARG A 421 -22.47 17.03 13.03
C ARG A 421 -21.96 15.59 12.89
N TYR A 422 -20.85 15.23 13.56
CA TYR A 422 -20.28 13.88 13.59
C TYR A 422 -20.52 13.17 14.92
N ASN A 423 -21.43 13.69 15.77
CA ASN A 423 -21.71 13.13 17.08
C ASN A 423 -22.20 11.67 17.00
N GLU A 424 -22.87 11.27 15.92
CA GLU A 424 -23.33 9.89 15.72
C GLU A 424 -22.20 8.84 15.73
N ILE A 425 -20.96 9.24 15.39
CA ILE A 425 -19.79 8.38 15.39
C ILE A 425 -18.75 8.78 16.47
N SER A 426 -19.15 9.57 17.49
CA SER A 426 -18.27 10.02 18.57
C SER A 426 -18.15 9.03 19.74
N ARG A 427 -18.41 7.76 19.51
CA ARG A 427 -18.22 6.64 20.44
C ARG A 427 -17.65 5.42 19.73
N SER A 428 -17.13 4.47 20.49
CA SER A 428 -16.81 3.14 19.92
C SER A 428 -18.08 2.36 19.59
N PRO A 429 -18.02 1.38 18.66
CA PRO A 429 -19.13 0.45 18.43
C PRO A 429 -19.50 -0.27 19.72
N THR A 430 -20.79 -0.55 19.90
CA THR A 430 -21.24 -1.39 21.00
C THR A 430 -20.93 -2.86 20.72
N GLU A 431 -20.87 -3.68 21.77
CA GLU A 431 -20.72 -5.13 21.64
C GLU A 431 -21.78 -5.73 20.71
N GLU A 432 -23.02 -5.26 20.80
CA GLU A 432 -24.11 -5.69 19.92
C GLU A 432 -23.85 -5.37 18.45
N GLU A 433 -23.34 -4.16 18.13
CA GLU A 433 -22.98 -3.76 16.77
C GLU A 433 -21.86 -4.66 16.21
N ILE A 434 -20.86 -4.99 17.03
CA ILE A 434 -19.74 -5.86 16.66
C ILE A 434 -20.23 -7.30 16.44
N ILE A 435 -20.94 -7.89 17.41
CA ILE A 435 -21.48 -9.25 17.31
C ILE A 435 -22.41 -9.39 16.11
N ARG A 436 -23.28 -8.42 15.87
CA ARG A 436 -24.18 -8.42 14.72
C ARG A 436 -23.43 -8.39 13.38
N SER A 437 -22.35 -7.65 13.31
CA SER A 437 -21.48 -7.58 12.12
C SER A 437 -20.82 -8.92 11.83
N TYR A 438 -20.23 -9.57 12.84
CA TYR A 438 -19.61 -10.87 12.70
C TYR A 438 -20.60 -12.00 12.39
N ARG A 439 -21.77 -12.01 13.05
CA ARG A 439 -22.82 -12.98 12.71
C ARG A 439 -23.27 -12.85 11.27
N TYR A 440 -23.45 -11.61 10.80
CA TYR A 440 -23.85 -11.36 9.42
C TYR A 440 -22.79 -11.86 8.43
N ALA A 441 -21.50 -11.62 8.71
CA ALA A 441 -20.42 -12.16 7.89
C ALA A 441 -20.40 -13.70 7.87
N LYS A 442 -20.66 -14.34 9.01
CA LYS A 442 -20.74 -15.79 9.15
C LYS A 442 -21.94 -16.36 8.36
N ASP A 443 -23.11 -15.74 8.47
CA ASP A 443 -24.32 -16.15 7.74
C ASP A 443 -24.14 -16.06 6.21
N LEU A 444 -23.31 -15.12 5.75
CA LEU A 444 -22.90 -14.97 4.35
C LEU A 444 -21.79 -15.96 3.92
N GLY A 445 -21.19 -16.69 4.84
CA GLY A 445 -20.09 -17.64 4.56
C GLY A 445 -18.77 -16.98 4.18
N LEU A 446 -18.51 -15.73 4.63
CA LEU A 446 -17.30 -15.00 4.29
C LEU A 446 -16.06 -15.51 5.04
N ASN A 447 -14.90 -15.38 4.38
CA ASN A 447 -13.60 -15.74 4.96
C ASN A 447 -13.04 -14.56 5.77
N TYR A 448 -13.40 -14.44 7.05
CA TYR A 448 -13.02 -13.29 7.89
C TYR A 448 -12.32 -13.67 9.20
N GLU A 449 -12.59 -14.85 9.78
CA GLU A 449 -12.24 -15.18 11.16
C GLU A 449 -10.73 -15.07 11.43
N THR A 450 -9.91 -15.64 10.57
CA THR A 450 -8.44 -15.67 10.74
C THR A 450 -7.83 -14.27 10.83
N LEU A 451 -8.35 -13.31 10.06
CA LEU A 451 -7.80 -11.95 10.01
C LEU A 451 -8.45 -11.03 11.06
N SER A 452 -9.76 -11.15 11.25
CA SER A 452 -10.52 -10.28 12.14
C SER A 452 -10.21 -10.56 13.60
N PHE A 453 -10.14 -11.84 14.00
CA PHE A 453 -9.91 -12.20 15.41
C PHE A 453 -8.46 -12.09 15.86
N GLU A 454 -7.52 -11.97 14.94
CA GLU A 454 -6.12 -11.70 15.27
C GLU A 454 -5.97 -10.42 16.14
N LYS A 455 -6.82 -9.43 15.93
CA LYS A 455 -6.75 -8.10 16.55
C LYS A 455 -8.04 -7.66 17.23
N SER A 456 -9.02 -8.56 17.39
CA SER A 456 -10.31 -8.20 17.98
C SER A 456 -10.17 -7.58 19.36
N ALA A 457 -10.86 -6.46 19.56
CA ALA A 457 -10.90 -5.74 20.83
C ALA A 457 -11.63 -6.53 21.93
N LEU A 458 -12.57 -7.41 21.55
CA LEU A 458 -13.39 -8.20 22.47
C LEU A 458 -12.73 -9.51 22.91
N GLY A 459 -11.63 -9.94 22.28
CA GLY A 459 -10.97 -11.20 22.58
C GLY A 459 -11.87 -12.43 22.38
N LEU A 460 -12.87 -12.32 21.51
CA LEU A 460 -13.91 -13.31 21.30
C LEU A 460 -13.35 -14.56 20.62
N ASN A 461 -13.35 -15.67 21.36
CA ASN A 461 -13.46 -17.01 20.75
C ASN A 461 -14.94 -17.26 20.50
N ILE A 462 -15.46 -16.92 19.34
CA ILE A 462 -16.86 -17.19 18.94
C ILE A 462 -16.94 -18.51 18.20
#